data_49e9363786ed4ce345613c80f702e5c5
#
_entry.id   49e9363786ed4ce345613c80f702e5c5
#
_cell.length_a   1.000
_cell.length_b   1.000
_cell.length_c   1.000
_cell.angle_alpha   90.00
_cell.angle_beta   90.00
_cell.angle_gamma   90.00
#
_symmetry.space_group_name_H-M   'P 1'
#
loop_
_entity.id
_entity.type
_entity.pdbx_description
1 polymer ?
#
loop_
_entity_poly.entity_id
_entity_poly.type
_entity_poly.pdbx_seq_one_letter_code
_entity_poly.pdbx_strand_id
1 'polypeptide(L)'
;MTKKQRLELTWIGKDVRPQLEPRILLEDPERSYTAAHRVSDDDIFDNRLIFGDNLLALKALESEFAGKVKCIFIDPPYNTGSAFEHYDDGVEHSIWLGLMRDRLEILRSLLSNDGSLWITIDDNEAHYLKVMCDEIFGRANFVANVVWQNRYSRSNDASLSLSHNSILVYAQNPEKWKKVRNRLPRTEEQAGQYKNPDNDPNGAWRAIPWDAPNLRPNLSYPIKTPTGKIYFPPQGRHWSRTEDQWLEIVESGLAYFGKSGDGAPSFKQYLKEASDIVPNTWWNHEDSGHTDEAKKEMHVLFGKEKAFDTPKPERLLHRILQIATNPNDLVLDSFAGSGTTGAVAHKMGR
;
A
#
# COMPACT_ATOMS: atom_id res chain seq x y z
N MET A 1 32.82 -22.43 -3.71
CA MET A 1 31.66 -21.51 -3.69
C MET A 1 30.49 -22.23 -4.34
N THR A 2 29.51 -22.69 -3.58
CA THR A 2 28.31 -23.32 -4.10
C THR A 2 27.52 -22.28 -4.90
N LYS A 3 27.27 -22.56 -6.19
CA LYS A 3 26.37 -21.72 -6.99
C LYS A 3 25.04 -21.65 -6.24
N LYS A 4 24.63 -20.45 -5.81
CA LYS A 4 23.28 -20.23 -5.27
C LYS A 4 22.28 -20.66 -6.35
N GLN A 5 21.46 -21.65 -6.06
CA GLN A 5 20.36 -22.04 -6.93
C GLN A 5 19.42 -20.84 -7.08
N ARG A 6 19.10 -20.49 -8.31
CA ARG A 6 18.21 -19.39 -8.65
C ARG A 6 16.93 -19.97 -9.27
N LEU A 7 15.78 -19.57 -8.79
CA LEU A 7 14.51 -19.83 -9.45
C LEU A 7 14.41 -18.89 -10.65
N GLU A 8 14.02 -19.42 -11.79
CA GLU A 8 13.85 -18.68 -13.03
C GLU A 8 12.55 -19.09 -13.71
N LEU A 9 11.75 -18.11 -14.11
CA LEU A 9 10.58 -18.30 -14.96
C LEU A 9 11.03 -18.27 -16.42
N THR A 10 10.72 -19.30 -17.19
CA THR A 10 11.08 -19.40 -18.61
C THR A 10 9.83 -19.45 -19.47
N TRP A 11 9.82 -18.73 -20.59
CA TRP A 11 8.75 -18.73 -21.60
C TRP A 11 9.34 -18.54 -22.99
N ILE A 12 8.56 -18.87 -24.02
CA ILE A 12 8.96 -18.67 -25.42
C ILE A 12 9.14 -17.19 -25.69
N GLY A 13 10.31 -16.80 -26.19
CA GLY A 13 10.62 -15.39 -26.47
C GLY A 13 11.20 -14.59 -25.30
N LYS A 14 11.48 -15.22 -24.13
CA LYS A 14 12.07 -14.51 -22.98
C LYS A 14 13.36 -13.74 -23.34
N ASP A 15 14.21 -14.31 -24.19
CA ASP A 15 15.47 -13.68 -24.58
C ASP A 15 15.35 -12.70 -25.75
N VAL A 16 14.16 -12.62 -26.35
CA VAL A 16 13.90 -11.65 -27.44
C VAL A 16 13.60 -10.29 -26.80
N ARG A 17 14.45 -9.32 -27.09
CA ARG A 17 14.31 -7.94 -26.59
C ARG A 17 13.90 -7.01 -27.72
N PRO A 18 12.89 -6.14 -27.51
CA PRO A 18 12.54 -5.15 -28.50
C PRO A 18 13.72 -4.16 -28.69
N GLN A 19 14.01 -3.83 -29.94
CA GLN A 19 14.92 -2.73 -30.24
C GLN A 19 14.14 -1.42 -30.11
N LEU A 20 14.41 -0.68 -29.04
CA LEU A 20 13.75 0.59 -28.77
C LEU A 20 14.49 1.72 -29.50
N GLU A 21 13.79 2.39 -30.38
CA GLU A 21 14.28 3.62 -30.96
C GLU A 21 14.28 4.74 -29.90
N PRO A 22 15.35 5.56 -29.83
CA PRO A 22 15.35 6.72 -28.95
C PRO A 22 14.19 7.67 -29.30
N ARG A 23 13.44 8.06 -28.30
CA ARG A 23 12.34 9.02 -28.41
C ARG A 23 12.59 10.19 -27.47
N ILE A 24 12.11 11.37 -27.85
CA ILE A 24 12.06 12.54 -26.99
C ILE A 24 10.60 12.86 -26.69
N LEU A 25 10.35 13.37 -25.50
CA LEU A 25 9.04 13.88 -25.12
C LEU A 25 8.94 15.32 -25.56
N LEU A 26 7.89 15.64 -26.29
CA LEU A 26 7.58 17.00 -26.74
C LEU A 26 6.32 17.46 -26.02
N GLU A 27 6.38 18.67 -25.46
CA GLU A 27 5.18 19.30 -24.94
C GLU A 27 4.23 19.67 -26.08
N ASP A 28 2.94 19.40 -25.88
CA ASP A 28 1.86 19.86 -26.76
C ASP A 28 1.16 21.06 -26.08
N PRO A 29 1.50 22.30 -26.42
CA PRO A 29 0.94 23.48 -25.78
C PRO A 29 -0.58 23.62 -25.95
N GLU A 30 -1.15 23.07 -27.05
CA GLU A 30 -2.60 23.13 -27.29
C GLU A 30 -3.38 22.19 -26.32
N ARG A 31 -2.72 21.16 -25.78
CA ARG A 31 -3.28 20.20 -24.82
C ARG A 31 -2.75 20.37 -23.41
N SER A 32 -1.81 21.29 -23.22
CA SER A 32 -1.26 21.62 -21.91
C SER A 32 -2.19 22.61 -21.20
N TYR A 33 -2.58 22.26 -19.97
CA TYR A 33 -3.37 23.14 -19.12
C TYR A 33 -2.45 23.79 -18.09
N THR A 34 -2.45 25.10 -18.06
CA THR A 34 -1.77 25.89 -17.04
C THR A 34 -2.80 26.80 -16.38
N ALA A 35 -2.99 26.69 -15.07
CA ALA A 35 -3.89 27.55 -14.34
C ALA A 35 -3.42 29.03 -14.44
N ALA A 36 -4.37 29.94 -14.60
CA ALA A 36 -4.05 31.36 -14.72
C ALA A 36 -3.37 31.96 -13.47
N HIS A 37 -3.62 31.36 -12.31
CA HIS A 37 -3.01 31.74 -11.04
C HIS A 37 -2.98 30.53 -10.10
N ARG A 38 -2.05 30.54 -9.17
CA ARG A 38 -1.99 29.54 -8.10
C ARG A 38 -3.15 29.74 -7.12
N VAL A 39 -3.66 28.63 -6.60
CA VAL A 39 -4.62 28.63 -5.49
C VAL A 39 -3.87 28.67 -4.17
N SER A 40 -2.70 28.03 -4.12
CA SER A 40 -1.77 28.02 -2.99
C SER A 40 -0.32 28.12 -3.48
N ASP A 41 0.60 28.43 -2.59
CA ASP A 41 2.03 28.44 -2.89
C ASP A 41 2.58 27.02 -3.15
N ASP A 42 1.86 25.99 -2.70
CA ASP A 42 2.22 24.58 -2.85
C ASP A 42 1.69 23.93 -4.14
N ASP A 43 1.01 24.70 -5.01
CA ASP A 43 0.47 24.18 -6.27
C ASP A 43 1.58 23.68 -7.19
N ILE A 44 1.42 22.45 -7.71
CA ILE A 44 2.36 21.76 -8.59
C ILE A 44 1.90 21.94 -10.05
N PHE A 45 2.76 22.48 -10.91
CA PHE A 45 2.50 22.72 -12.35
C PHE A 45 3.39 21.89 -13.26
N ASP A 46 3.98 20.79 -12.77
CA ASP A 46 4.89 19.91 -13.51
C ASP A 46 4.33 18.49 -13.67
N ASN A 47 3.02 18.35 -13.60
CA ASN A 47 2.38 17.06 -13.87
C ASN A 47 2.33 16.80 -15.36
N ARG A 48 2.69 15.58 -15.80
CA ARG A 48 2.82 15.23 -17.21
C ARG A 48 1.90 14.06 -17.55
N LEU A 49 1.06 14.24 -18.58
CA LEU A 49 0.33 13.17 -19.25
C LEU A 49 1.02 12.90 -20.57
N ILE A 50 1.57 11.71 -20.75
CA ILE A 50 2.35 11.33 -21.92
C ILE A 50 1.48 10.43 -22.81
N PHE A 51 1.25 10.86 -24.04
CA PHE A 51 0.52 10.09 -25.04
C PHE A 51 1.47 9.30 -25.92
N GLY A 52 1.30 7.97 -25.96
CA GLY A 52 2.10 7.07 -26.80
C GLY A 52 2.22 5.67 -26.22
N ASP A 53 3.03 4.83 -26.86
CA ASP A 53 3.40 3.51 -26.32
C ASP A 53 4.19 3.68 -25.02
N ASN A 54 3.72 3.02 -23.98
CA ASN A 54 4.29 3.22 -22.63
C ASN A 54 5.72 2.67 -22.48
N LEU A 55 6.17 1.69 -23.29
CA LEU A 55 7.55 1.21 -23.24
C LEU A 55 8.51 2.28 -23.78
N LEU A 56 8.12 2.94 -24.90
CA LEU A 56 8.91 4.05 -25.48
C LEU A 56 8.91 5.27 -24.57
N ALA A 57 7.76 5.60 -23.97
CA ALA A 57 7.62 6.69 -23.02
C ALA A 57 8.47 6.45 -21.77
N LEU A 58 8.42 5.27 -21.17
CA LEU A 58 9.25 4.89 -20.03
C LEU A 58 10.74 4.99 -20.35
N LYS A 59 11.14 4.55 -21.55
CA LYS A 59 12.54 4.65 -21.99
C LYS A 59 13.01 6.09 -22.10
N ALA A 60 12.15 6.99 -22.61
CA ALA A 60 12.46 8.41 -22.67
C ALA A 60 12.59 9.08 -21.30
N LEU A 61 11.80 8.60 -20.31
CA LEU A 61 11.84 9.11 -18.93
C LEU A 61 13.10 8.70 -18.15
N GLU A 62 13.79 7.63 -18.52
CA GLU A 62 14.95 7.14 -17.76
C GLU A 62 16.03 8.20 -17.57
N SER A 63 16.30 9.02 -18.59
CA SER A 63 17.36 10.03 -18.52
C SER A 63 17.11 11.11 -17.48
N GLU A 64 15.85 11.44 -17.22
CA GLU A 64 15.45 12.50 -16.31
C GLU A 64 15.07 11.97 -14.93
N PHE A 65 14.38 10.80 -14.88
CA PHE A 65 13.71 10.29 -13.68
C PHE A 65 14.31 9.04 -13.06
N ALA A 66 15.43 8.51 -13.56
CA ALA A 66 16.10 7.35 -12.94
C ALA A 66 16.37 7.61 -11.45
N GLY A 67 15.90 6.70 -10.60
CA GLY A 67 16.08 6.76 -9.15
C GLY A 67 15.30 7.87 -8.43
N LYS A 68 14.30 8.50 -9.05
CA LYS A 68 13.57 9.64 -8.48
C LYS A 68 12.11 9.34 -8.10
N VAL A 69 11.48 8.32 -8.69
CA VAL A 69 10.05 8.04 -8.49
C VAL A 69 9.81 7.41 -7.12
N LYS A 70 8.96 8.04 -6.31
CA LYS A 70 8.64 7.59 -4.96
C LYS A 70 7.61 6.47 -4.93
N CYS A 71 6.57 6.58 -5.76
CA CYS A 71 5.53 5.57 -5.88
C CYS A 71 5.24 5.30 -7.34
N ILE A 72 5.30 4.04 -7.73
CA ILE A 72 4.78 3.56 -9.01
C ILE A 72 3.53 2.75 -8.70
N PHE A 73 2.42 3.13 -9.32
CA PHE A 73 1.21 2.31 -9.37
C PHE A 73 0.94 1.92 -10.81
N ILE A 74 0.64 0.66 -11.07
CA ILE A 74 0.23 0.18 -12.38
C ILE A 74 -0.94 -0.78 -12.30
N ASP A 75 -1.80 -0.68 -13.31
CA ASP A 75 -2.95 -1.55 -13.54
C ASP A 75 -2.84 -2.16 -14.95
N PRO A 76 -1.96 -3.16 -15.14
CA PRO A 76 -1.73 -3.75 -16.45
C PRO A 76 -2.92 -4.61 -16.91
N PRO A 77 -2.95 -5.04 -18.19
CA PRO A 77 -3.93 -6.03 -18.68
C PRO A 77 -3.94 -7.27 -17.78
N TYR A 78 -5.14 -7.73 -17.41
CA TYR A 78 -5.29 -8.94 -16.58
C TYR A 78 -5.24 -10.23 -17.39
N ASN A 79 -5.23 -10.12 -18.72
CA ASN A 79 -5.18 -11.27 -19.65
C ASN A 79 -6.34 -12.26 -19.47
N THR A 80 -7.54 -11.72 -19.24
CA THR A 80 -8.75 -12.51 -18.95
C THR A 80 -9.38 -13.16 -20.18
N GLY A 81 -8.87 -12.88 -21.38
CA GLY A 81 -9.44 -13.31 -22.66
C GLY A 81 -10.70 -12.53 -23.07
N SER A 82 -11.06 -11.49 -22.35
CA SER A 82 -12.19 -10.62 -22.69
C SER A 82 -11.71 -9.50 -23.60
N ALA A 83 -12.35 -9.34 -24.76
CA ALA A 83 -12.09 -8.20 -25.65
C ALA A 83 -12.79 -6.96 -25.08
N PHE A 84 -12.03 -5.96 -24.65
CA PHE A 84 -12.53 -4.63 -24.31
C PHE A 84 -12.27 -3.66 -25.46
N GLU A 85 -13.17 -2.70 -25.68
CA GLU A 85 -13.13 -1.78 -26.83
C GLU A 85 -11.81 -0.98 -26.97
N HIS A 86 -11.09 -0.81 -25.85
CA HIS A 86 -9.81 -0.06 -25.79
C HIS A 86 -8.61 -0.92 -25.36
N TYR A 87 -8.77 -2.26 -25.27
CA TYR A 87 -7.79 -3.09 -24.61
C TYR A 87 -7.85 -4.55 -25.10
N ASP A 88 -6.76 -5.08 -25.63
CA ASP A 88 -6.64 -6.49 -25.95
C ASP A 88 -6.18 -7.27 -24.71
N ASP A 89 -7.16 -7.80 -23.96
CA ASP A 89 -6.94 -8.59 -22.76
C ASP A 89 -6.83 -10.11 -23.04
N GLY A 90 -6.71 -10.49 -24.31
CA GLY A 90 -6.61 -11.87 -24.79
C GLY A 90 -5.24 -12.22 -25.36
N VAL A 91 -4.18 -11.56 -24.93
CA VAL A 91 -2.82 -11.79 -25.42
C VAL A 91 -2.32 -13.15 -24.97
N GLU A 92 -1.61 -13.88 -25.87
CA GLU A 92 -0.96 -15.11 -25.47
C GLU A 92 -0.05 -14.89 -24.26
N HIS A 93 -0.11 -15.80 -23.31
CA HIS A 93 0.57 -15.70 -22.00
C HIS A 93 2.08 -15.36 -22.12
N SER A 94 2.79 -15.98 -23.09
CA SER A 94 4.21 -15.71 -23.32
C SER A 94 4.48 -14.28 -23.81
N ILE A 95 3.58 -13.74 -24.65
CA ILE A 95 3.65 -12.35 -25.14
C ILE A 95 3.38 -11.39 -23.99
N TRP A 96 2.38 -11.65 -23.16
CA TRP A 96 2.06 -10.86 -21.97
C TRP A 96 3.26 -10.79 -21.00
N LEU A 97 3.91 -11.94 -20.75
CA LEU A 97 5.11 -11.98 -19.91
C LEU A 97 6.25 -11.14 -20.49
N GLY A 98 6.47 -11.20 -21.80
CA GLY A 98 7.46 -10.35 -22.48
C GLY A 98 7.15 -8.86 -22.36
N LEU A 99 5.88 -8.49 -22.61
CA LEU A 99 5.38 -7.11 -22.48
C LEU A 99 5.61 -6.56 -21.07
N MET A 100 5.27 -7.32 -20.04
CA MET A 100 5.41 -6.89 -18.66
C MET A 100 6.88 -6.80 -18.22
N ARG A 101 7.71 -7.79 -18.58
CA ARG A 101 9.14 -7.79 -18.24
C ARG A 101 9.84 -6.51 -18.68
N ASP A 102 9.69 -6.13 -19.94
CA ASP A 102 10.41 -5.00 -20.51
C ASP A 102 10.06 -3.68 -19.80
N ARG A 103 8.81 -3.53 -19.41
CA ARG A 103 8.32 -2.37 -18.66
C ARG A 103 8.77 -2.38 -17.20
N LEU A 104 8.67 -3.52 -16.53
CA LEU A 104 9.06 -3.67 -15.13
C LEU A 104 10.55 -3.42 -14.90
N GLU A 105 11.41 -3.79 -15.83
CA GLU A 105 12.84 -3.51 -15.77
C GLU A 105 13.11 -1.99 -15.78
N ILE A 106 12.43 -1.23 -16.63
CA ILE A 106 12.56 0.24 -16.67
C ILE A 106 11.93 0.85 -15.41
N LEU A 107 10.74 0.41 -15.02
CA LEU A 107 10.09 0.89 -13.79
C LEU A 107 10.98 0.70 -12.57
N ARG A 108 11.72 -0.41 -12.49
CA ARG A 108 12.70 -0.61 -11.43
C ARG A 108 13.80 0.45 -11.45
N SER A 109 14.30 0.83 -12.63
CA SER A 109 15.36 1.85 -12.75
C SER A 109 14.90 3.24 -12.34
N LEU A 110 13.60 3.54 -12.51
CA LEU A 110 12.99 4.81 -12.15
C LEU A 110 12.75 4.96 -10.64
N LEU A 111 12.56 3.85 -9.89
CA LEU A 111 12.27 3.88 -8.46
C LEU A 111 13.40 4.51 -7.65
N SER A 112 13.05 5.42 -6.75
CA SER A 112 13.95 5.94 -5.73
C SER A 112 14.33 4.84 -4.74
N ASN A 113 15.45 5.02 -4.03
CA ASN A 113 15.97 4.02 -3.10
C ASN A 113 14.99 3.67 -1.95
N ASP A 114 14.10 4.56 -1.62
CA ASP A 114 13.02 4.39 -0.64
C ASP A 114 11.62 4.36 -1.28
N GLY A 115 11.57 4.17 -2.60
CA GLY A 115 10.35 4.07 -3.38
C GLY A 115 9.73 2.68 -3.38
N SER A 116 8.47 2.60 -3.82
CA SER A 116 7.69 1.36 -3.91
C SER A 116 6.88 1.25 -5.19
N LEU A 117 6.72 0.02 -5.66
CA LEU A 117 5.89 -0.37 -6.80
C LEU A 117 4.66 -1.13 -6.29
N TRP A 118 3.49 -0.79 -6.82
CA TRP A 118 2.20 -1.36 -6.52
C TRP A 118 1.54 -1.80 -7.82
N ILE A 119 1.20 -3.08 -7.93
CA ILE A 119 0.64 -3.67 -9.17
C ILE A 119 -0.67 -4.34 -8.84
N THR A 120 -1.79 -3.86 -9.39
CA THR A 120 -3.05 -4.59 -9.33
C THR A 120 -3.09 -5.67 -10.39
N ILE A 121 -3.58 -6.84 -10.03
CA ILE A 121 -3.69 -8.00 -10.93
C ILE A 121 -4.70 -8.99 -10.36
N ASP A 122 -5.33 -9.80 -11.22
CA ASP A 122 -6.16 -10.93 -10.80
C ASP A 122 -5.38 -12.27 -10.85
N ASP A 123 -6.07 -13.35 -10.51
CA ASP A 123 -5.46 -14.69 -10.41
C ASP A 123 -5.00 -15.27 -11.75
N ASN A 124 -5.43 -14.70 -12.90
CA ASN A 124 -4.97 -15.19 -14.21
C ASN A 124 -3.45 -15.06 -14.35
N GLU A 125 -2.91 -13.92 -13.94
CA GLU A 125 -1.47 -13.62 -14.11
C GLU A 125 -0.72 -13.34 -12.80
N ALA A 126 -1.39 -13.20 -11.66
CA ALA A 126 -0.78 -12.78 -10.39
C ALA A 126 0.43 -13.65 -9.99
N HIS A 127 0.33 -14.96 -10.17
CA HIS A 127 1.37 -15.89 -9.70
C HIS A 127 2.62 -15.83 -10.58
N TYR A 128 2.46 -15.72 -11.89
CA TYR A 128 3.57 -15.58 -12.84
C TYR A 128 4.22 -14.19 -12.72
N LEU A 129 3.40 -13.15 -12.61
CA LEU A 129 3.86 -11.79 -12.38
C LEU A 129 4.69 -11.69 -11.10
N LYS A 130 4.25 -12.36 -10.03
CA LYS A 130 4.99 -12.42 -8.77
C LYS A 130 6.39 -13.03 -8.94
N VAL A 131 6.50 -14.13 -9.67
CA VAL A 131 7.79 -14.78 -9.94
C VAL A 131 8.68 -13.88 -10.80
N MET A 132 8.13 -13.26 -11.84
CA MET A 132 8.85 -12.29 -12.68
C MET A 132 9.35 -11.09 -11.88
N CYS A 133 8.52 -10.52 -11.02
CA CYS A 133 8.93 -9.42 -10.14
C CYS A 133 10.02 -9.85 -9.15
N ASP A 134 10.00 -11.10 -8.66
CA ASP A 134 11.08 -11.64 -7.83
C ASP A 134 12.41 -11.74 -8.60
N GLU A 135 12.38 -12.04 -9.90
CA GLU A 135 13.57 -12.03 -10.75
C GLU A 135 14.08 -10.60 -10.98
N ILE A 136 13.20 -9.67 -11.31
CA ILE A 136 13.55 -8.29 -11.66
C ILE A 136 13.95 -7.49 -10.41
N PHE A 137 13.08 -7.39 -9.42
CA PHE A 137 13.30 -6.57 -8.22
C PHE A 137 14.14 -7.27 -7.15
N GLY A 138 14.16 -8.60 -7.16
CA GLY A 138 14.73 -9.44 -6.12
C GLY A 138 13.68 -9.85 -5.08
N ARG A 139 13.64 -11.14 -4.73
CA ARG A 139 12.68 -11.70 -3.77
C ARG A 139 12.71 -11.01 -2.40
N ALA A 140 13.88 -10.55 -1.96
CA ALA A 140 14.04 -9.83 -0.69
C ALA A 140 13.35 -8.46 -0.69
N ASN A 141 13.03 -7.92 -1.86
CA ASN A 141 12.38 -6.63 -2.05
C ASN A 141 10.85 -6.73 -2.13
N PHE A 142 10.31 -7.94 -2.07
CA PHE A 142 8.87 -8.17 -1.92
C PHE A 142 8.41 -7.74 -0.53
N VAL A 143 7.42 -6.85 -0.49
CA VAL A 143 6.86 -6.33 0.77
C VAL A 143 5.62 -7.14 1.18
N ALA A 144 4.63 -7.23 0.29
CA ALA A 144 3.37 -7.91 0.56
C ALA A 144 2.58 -8.21 -0.71
N ASN A 145 1.65 -9.16 -0.62
CA ASN A 145 0.48 -9.24 -1.46
C ASN A 145 -0.72 -8.73 -0.66
N VAL A 146 -1.32 -7.62 -1.11
CA VAL A 146 -2.53 -7.06 -0.52
C VAL A 146 -3.72 -7.65 -1.26
N VAL A 147 -4.67 -8.18 -0.52
CA VAL A 147 -5.96 -8.68 -1.04
C VAL A 147 -6.95 -7.51 -1.00
N TRP A 148 -7.32 -7.01 -2.17
CA TRP A 148 -8.29 -5.93 -2.33
C TRP A 148 -9.65 -6.51 -2.73
N GLN A 149 -10.67 -6.32 -1.89
CA GLN A 149 -12.03 -6.70 -2.19
C GLN A 149 -12.63 -5.74 -3.22
N ASN A 150 -12.51 -6.12 -4.50
CA ASN A 150 -12.98 -5.32 -5.64
C ASN A 150 -14.47 -5.48 -5.93
N ARG A 151 -15.11 -6.54 -5.37
CA ARG A 151 -16.55 -6.81 -5.48
C ARG A 151 -17.11 -7.27 -4.14
N TYR A 152 -18.33 -6.85 -3.82
CA TYR A 152 -19.07 -7.33 -2.65
C TYR A 152 -20.20 -8.28 -3.01
N SER A 153 -20.73 -8.21 -4.24
CA SER A 153 -21.76 -9.11 -4.74
C SER A 153 -21.19 -10.46 -5.18
N ARG A 154 -21.98 -11.50 -5.01
CA ARG A 154 -21.62 -12.86 -5.44
C ARG A 154 -22.19 -13.17 -6.81
N SER A 155 -21.46 -13.93 -7.64
CA SER A 155 -21.96 -14.53 -8.86
C SER A 155 -22.54 -15.90 -8.53
N ASN A 156 -23.81 -16.11 -8.87
CA ASN A 156 -24.51 -17.38 -8.60
C ASN A 156 -24.08 -18.50 -9.57
N ASP A 157 -23.51 -18.14 -10.71
CA ASP A 157 -23.15 -19.09 -11.79
C ASP A 157 -21.69 -19.55 -11.68
N ALA A 158 -20.92 -19.02 -10.74
CA ALA A 158 -19.53 -19.37 -10.56
C ALA A 158 -19.36 -20.51 -9.55
N SER A 159 -18.39 -21.41 -9.78
CA SER A 159 -17.99 -22.43 -8.79
C SER A 159 -17.51 -21.80 -7.48
N LEU A 160 -16.70 -20.73 -7.58
CA LEU A 160 -16.33 -19.83 -6.51
C LEU A 160 -16.44 -18.40 -7.05
N SER A 161 -17.22 -17.54 -6.37
CA SER A 161 -17.38 -16.16 -6.79
C SER A 161 -16.12 -15.35 -6.48
N LEU A 162 -15.43 -14.89 -7.52
CA LEU A 162 -14.26 -14.03 -7.38
C LEU A 162 -14.70 -12.65 -6.86
N SER A 163 -14.14 -12.24 -5.74
CA SER A 163 -14.48 -10.99 -5.04
C SER A 163 -13.28 -10.12 -4.72
N HIS A 164 -12.08 -10.52 -5.14
CA HIS A 164 -10.85 -9.78 -4.86
C HIS A 164 -9.90 -9.77 -6.03
N ASN A 165 -9.01 -8.79 -6.01
CA ASN A 165 -7.79 -8.76 -6.80
C ASN A 165 -6.59 -8.72 -5.87
N SER A 166 -5.44 -9.13 -6.37
CA SER A 166 -4.14 -8.99 -5.72
C SER A 166 -3.54 -7.63 -6.01
N ILE A 167 -2.86 -7.03 -5.01
CA ILE A 167 -1.98 -5.90 -5.22
C ILE A 167 -0.59 -6.32 -4.76
N LEU A 168 0.30 -6.58 -5.71
CA LEU A 168 1.69 -6.94 -5.42
C LEU A 168 2.48 -5.69 -5.06
N VAL A 169 3.16 -5.70 -3.91
CA VAL A 169 3.93 -4.57 -3.41
C VAL A 169 5.41 -4.93 -3.32
N TYR A 170 6.23 -4.17 -4.01
CA TYR A 170 7.69 -4.24 -3.96
C TYR A 170 8.27 -2.90 -3.52
N ALA A 171 9.37 -2.91 -2.79
CA ALA A 171 10.14 -1.71 -2.48
C ALA A 171 11.55 -1.84 -3.03
N GLN A 172 12.14 -0.74 -3.52
CA GLN A 172 13.54 -0.75 -3.99
C GLN A 172 14.50 -1.15 -2.85
N ASN A 173 14.21 -0.73 -1.61
CA ASN A 173 14.85 -1.18 -0.39
C ASN A 173 13.80 -1.24 0.74
N PRO A 174 13.32 -2.44 1.12
CA PRO A 174 12.26 -2.61 2.11
C PRO A 174 12.56 -2.01 3.49
N GLU A 175 13.82 -2.07 3.93
CA GLU A 175 14.21 -1.52 5.24
C GLU A 175 14.15 0.02 5.27
N LYS A 176 14.51 0.66 4.17
CA LYS A 176 14.37 2.11 4.02
C LYS A 176 12.91 2.50 3.88
N TRP A 177 12.20 1.83 2.98
CA TRP A 177 10.78 2.08 2.75
C TRP A 177 9.95 1.93 4.03
N LYS A 178 10.18 0.90 4.82
CA LYS A 178 9.52 0.66 6.11
C LYS A 178 9.66 1.84 7.08
N LYS A 179 10.78 2.57 7.03
CA LYS A 179 11.04 3.73 7.90
C LYS A 179 10.30 4.98 7.44
N VAL A 180 10.09 5.14 6.14
CA VAL A 180 9.54 6.36 5.54
C VAL A 180 8.07 6.24 5.12
N ARG A 181 7.55 5.01 4.95
CA ARG A 181 6.14 4.82 4.63
C ARG A 181 5.25 5.38 5.73
N ASN A 182 4.12 5.91 5.34
CA ASN A 182 3.15 6.42 6.30
C ASN A 182 2.36 5.27 6.94
N ARG A 183 1.81 5.57 8.10
CA ARG A 183 0.76 4.77 8.74
C ARG A 183 -0.59 5.34 8.36
N LEU A 184 -1.64 4.57 8.56
CA LEU A 184 -3.00 5.01 8.33
C LEU A 184 -3.62 5.55 9.63
N PRO A 185 -4.42 6.61 9.56
CA PRO A 185 -5.15 7.09 10.73
C PRO A 185 -6.08 6.00 11.25
N ARG A 186 -6.41 6.06 12.53
CA ARG A 186 -7.38 5.16 13.15
C ARG A 186 -8.77 5.44 12.61
N THR A 187 -9.53 4.38 12.40
CA THR A 187 -10.97 4.52 12.14
C THR A 187 -11.70 4.97 13.41
N GLU A 188 -12.92 5.48 13.26
CA GLU A 188 -13.77 5.85 14.41
C GLU A 188 -14.02 4.67 15.35
N GLU A 189 -14.23 3.46 14.80
CA GLU A 189 -14.38 2.24 15.57
C GLU A 189 -13.14 1.93 16.42
N GLN A 190 -11.96 2.06 15.84
CA GLN A 190 -10.69 1.83 16.53
C GLN A 190 -10.40 2.93 17.57
N ALA A 191 -10.75 4.17 17.28
CA ALA A 191 -10.68 5.28 18.25
C ALA A 191 -11.71 5.09 19.37
N GLY A 192 -12.89 4.56 19.08
CA GLY A 192 -13.94 4.24 20.05
C GLY A 192 -13.57 3.19 21.11
N GLN A 193 -12.47 2.44 20.90
CA GLN A 193 -11.90 1.55 21.95
C GLN A 193 -11.24 2.33 23.09
N TYR A 194 -10.92 3.60 22.87
CA TYR A 194 -10.39 4.50 23.88
C TYR A 194 -11.56 5.22 24.57
N LYS A 195 -11.62 5.11 25.87
CA LYS A 195 -12.71 5.69 26.70
C LYS A 195 -12.10 6.52 27.83
N ASN A 196 -12.89 7.36 28.42
CA ASN A 196 -12.47 8.14 29.62
C ASN A 196 -13.44 7.87 30.78
N PRO A 197 -13.42 6.65 31.38
CA PRO A 197 -14.37 6.26 32.42
C PRO A 197 -14.11 6.91 33.78
N ASP A 198 -12.93 7.47 33.98
CA ASP A 198 -12.45 8.06 35.24
C ASP A 198 -12.24 9.59 35.13
N ASN A 199 -12.71 10.20 34.04
CA ASN A 199 -12.53 11.63 33.76
C ASN A 199 -11.05 12.08 33.81
N ASP A 200 -10.15 11.24 33.31
CA ASP A 200 -8.73 11.54 33.24
C ASP A 200 -8.48 12.82 32.43
N PRO A 201 -7.75 13.81 32.97
CA PRO A 201 -7.51 15.09 32.30
C PRO A 201 -6.70 14.92 30.99
N ASN A 202 -5.99 13.83 30.81
CA ASN A 202 -5.25 13.52 29.60
C ASN A 202 -6.12 13.00 28.45
N GLY A 203 -7.42 12.77 28.70
CA GLY A 203 -8.40 12.36 27.71
C GLY A 203 -8.65 10.86 27.64
N ALA A 204 -9.18 10.41 26.50
CA ALA A 204 -9.54 9.01 26.30
C ALA A 204 -8.32 8.09 26.27
N TRP A 205 -8.42 6.94 26.94
CA TRP A 205 -7.36 5.94 27.05
C TRP A 205 -7.92 4.51 26.97
N ARG A 206 -7.03 3.55 26.78
CA ARG A 206 -7.33 2.11 26.90
C ARG A 206 -6.29 1.43 27.81
N ALA A 207 -6.71 0.39 28.49
CA ALA A 207 -5.80 -0.45 29.28
C ALA A 207 -5.02 -1.39 28.35
N ILE A 208 -3.69 -1.32 28.41
CA ILE A 208 -2.80 -2.26 27.74
C ILE A 208 -2.30 -3.26 28.79
N PRO A 209 -2.53 -4.59 28.63
CA PRO A 209 -1.98 -5.58 29.50
C PRO A 209 -0.45 -5.48 29.59
N TRP A 210 0.08 -5.65 30.80
CA TRP A 210 1.53 -5.59 30.99
C TRP A 210 2.24 -6.89 30.62
N ASP A 211 1.52 -8.00 30.44
CA ASP A 211 2.07 -9.30 30.08
C ASP A 211 2.17 -9.50 28.56
N ALA A 212 3.12 -10.35 28.15
CA ALA A 212 3.37 -10.69 26.75
C ALA A 212 3.50 -12.22 26.58
N PRO A 213 3.21 -12.76 25.38
CA PRO A 213 3.33 -14.18 25.09
C PRO A 213 4.79 -14.66 25.13
N ASN A 214 4.96 -15.98 25.30
CA ASN A 214 6.22 -16.70 25.49
C ASN A 214 6.84 -16.51 26.89
N LEU A 215 7.83 -17.35 27.19
CA LEU A 215 8.49 -17.37 28.50
C LEU A 215 9.83 -16.63 28.40
N ARG A 216 10.03 -15.64 29.29
CA ARG A 216 11.32 -14.95 29.48
C ARG A 216 11.60 -14.80 30.96
N PRO A 217 12.44 -15.69 31.56
CA PRO A 217 12.67 -15.71 33.01
C PRO A 217 13.12 -14.39 33.62
N ASN A 218 13.93 -13.62 32.87
CA ASN A 218 14.42 -12.29 33.28
C ASN A 218 13.33 -11.19 33.31
N LEU A 219 12.13 -11.47 32.82
CA LEU A 219 10.97 -10.58 32.84
C LEU A 219 9.84 -11.17 33.69
N SER A 220 10.19 -11.92 34.75
CA SER A 220 9.25 -12.46 35.72
C SER A 220 9.62 -11.96 37.11
N TYR A 221 8.90 -10.93 37.56
CA TYR A 221 9.07 -10.30 38.87
C TYR A 221 7.71 -10.03 39.52
N PRO A 222 7.61 -9.88 40.84
CA PRO A 222 6.36 -9.61 41.51
C PRO A 222 5.90 -8.17 41.29
N ILE A 223 4.62 -7.97 40.97
CA ILE A 223 3.98 -6.65 40.93
C ILE A 223 2.92 -6.60 42.03
N LYS A 224 3.06 -5.62 42.92
CA LYS A 224 2.11 -5.37 44.00
C LYS A 224 1.09 -4.34 43.59
N THR A 225 -0.19 -4.68 43.75
CA THR A 225 -1.30 -3.72 43.50
C THR A 225 -1.46 -2.74 44.65
N PRO A 226 -2.21 -1.63 44.46
CA PRO A 226 -2.56 -0.71 45.54
C PRO A 226 -3.27 -1.35 46.70
N THR A 227 -4.02 -2.44 46.49
CA THR A 227 -4.73 -3.19 47.54
C THR A 227 -3.83 -4.21 48.24
N GLY A 228 -2.57 -4.38 47.81
CA GLY A 228 -1.60 -5.28 48.41
C GLY A 228 -1.53 -6.67 47.79
N LYS A 229 -2.35 -6.98 46.79
CA LYS A 229 -2.29 -8.24 46.04
C LYS A 229 -1.03 -8.29 45.19
N ILE A 230 -0.40 -9.47 45.11
CA ILE A 230 0.82 -9.68 44.32
C ILE A 230 0.48 -10.49 43.07
N TYR A 231 0.94 -10.02 41.95
CA TYR A 231 0.85 -10.66 40.63
C TYR A 231 2.21 -11.09 40.12
N PHE A 232 2.24 -12.26 39.49
CA PHE A 232 3.31 -12.76 38.62
C PHE A 232 2.76 -12.90 37.20
N PRO A 233 3.61 -12.98 36.17
CA PRO A 233 3.13 -13.25 34.83
C PRO A 233 2.29 -14.55 34.81
N PRO A 234 1.20 -14.60 34.02
CA PRO A 234 0.45 -15.82 33.81
C PRO A 234 1.35 -16.96 33.29
N GLN A 235 0.96 -18.21 33.53
CA GLN A 235 1.72 -19.37 33.07
C GLN A 235 1.99 -19.32 31.58
N GLY A 236 3.25 -19.52 31.17
CA GLY A 236 3.68 -19.43 29.75
C GLY A 236 3.87 -18.01 29.21
N ARG A 237 3.76 -16.98 30.05
CA ARG A 237 3.91 -15.57 29.68
C ARG A 237 5.02 -14.91 30.51
N HIS A 238 5.36 -13.68 30.15
CA HIS A 238 6.30 -12.83 30.86
C HIS A 238 5.76 -11.39 30.91
N TRP A 239 6.32 -10.53 31.77
CA TRP A 239 6.04 -9.11 31.68
C TRP A 239 6.68 -8.51 30.42
N SER A 240 5.98 -7.63 29.75
CA SER A 240 6.41 -7.07 28.46
C SER A 240 7.72 -6.29 28.52
N ARG A 241 8.09 -5.79 29.72
CA ARG A 241 9.28 -4.97 29.97
C ARG A 241 9.89 -5.28 31.33
N THR A 242 11.02 -4.63 31.64
CA THR A 242 11.74 -4.78 32.93
C THR A 242 10.98 -4.18 34.12
N GLU A 243 11.42 -4.53 35.33
CA GLU A 243 10.85 -3.99 36.56
C GLU A 243 11.05 -2.49 36.66
N ASP A 244 12.22 -1.96 36.29
CA ASP A 244 12.48 -0.52 36.29
C ASP A 244 11.48 0.24 35.42
N GLN A 245 11.19 -0.29 34.21
CA GLN A 245 10.20 0.30 33.31
C GLN A 245 8.77 0.22 33.86
N TRP A 246 8.46 -0.79 34.68
CA TRP A 246 7.19 -0.85 35.41
C TRP A 246 7.11 0.25 36.47
N LEU A 247 8.19 0.47 37.21
CA LEU A 247 8.25 1.53 38.23
C LEU A 247 8.08 2.90 37.59
N GLU A 248 8.68 3.18 36.44
CA GLU A 248 8.46 4.39 35.68
C GLU A 248 6.97 4.59 35.30
N ILE A 249 6.26 3.52 34.92
CA ILE A 249 4.82 3.54 34.63
C ILE A 249 4.01 3.85 35.90
N VAL A 250 4.41 3.32 37.04
CA VAL A 250 3.76 3.62 38.34
C VAL A 250 3.99 5.09 38.74
N GLU A 251 5.21 5.57 38.69
CA GLU A 251 5.58 6.93 39.02
C GLU A 251 4.89 7.97 38.11
N SER A 252 4.72 7.66 36.84
CA SER A 252 3.99 8.51 35.90
C SER A 252 2.46 8.48 36.05
N GLY A 253 1.93 7.69 36.99
CA GLY A 253 0.49 7.53 37.20
C GLY A 253 -0.26 6.78 36.09
N LEU A 254 0.47 6.10 35.23
CA LEU A 254 -0.10 5.33 34.10
C LEU A 254 -0.49 3.90 34.47
N ALA A 255 -0.01 3.38 35.61
CA ALA A 255 -0.34 2.03 36.06
C ALA A 255 -1.84 1.89 36.32
N TYR A 256 -2.43 0.81 35.84
CA TYR A 256 -3.85 0.54 35.97
C TYR A 256 -4.10 -0.90 36.39
N PHE A 257 -4.92 -1.07 37.43
CA PHE A 257 -5.24 -2.36 38.04
C PHE A 257 -6.75 -2.66 38.05
N GLY A 258 -7.45 -2.20 37.02
CA GLY A 258 -8.91 -2.29 36.97
C GLY A 258 -9.59 -1.26 37.89
N LYS A 259 -10.92 -1.24 37.86
CA LYS A 259 -11.71 -0.27 38.65
C LYS A 259 -11.59 -0.46 40.16
N SER A 260 -11.36 -1.69 40.62
CA SER A 260 -11.20 -2.07 42.05
C SER A 260 -9.78 -1.84 42.55
N GLY A 261 -8.79 -1.59 41.69
CA GLY A 261 -7.39 -1.42 42.08
C GLY A 261 -6.66 -2.72 42.42
N ASP A 262 -7.26 -3.90 42.18
CA ASP A 262 -6.70 -5.22 42.48
C ASP A 262 -6.64 -6.17 41.28
N GLY A 263 -6.92 -5.65 40.07
CA GLY A 263 -6.86 -6.35 38.80
C GLY A 263 -5.43 -6.62 38.29
N ALA A 264 -5.32 -7.37 37.20
CA ALA A 264 -4.03 -7.67 36.58
C ALA A 264 -3.31 -6.37 36.12
N PRO A 265 -1.97 -6.32 36.25
CA PRO A 265 -1.19 -5.16 35.84
C PRO A 265 -1.41 -4.78 34.38
N SER A 266 -1.70 -3.52 34.17
CA SER A 266 -1.92 -2.90 32.86
C SER A 266 -1.44 -1.45 32.92
N PHE A 267 -1.35 -0.77 31.80
CA PHE A 267 -1.07 0.66 31.79
C PHE A 267 -2.03 1.40 30.86
N LYS A 268 -2.27 2.67 31.17
CA LYS A 268 -3.07 3.57 30.34
C LYS A 268 -2.29 3.98 29.10
N GLN A 269 -2.85 3.75 27.92
CA GLN A 269 -2.38 4.29 26.65
C GLN A 269 -3.40 5.32 26.17
N TYR A 270 -3.02 6.58 26.10
CA TYR A 270 -3.91 7.66 25.65
C TYR A 270 -4.06 7.65 24.14
N LEU A 271 -5.27 7.99 23.65
CA LEU A 271 -5.56 8.11 22.23
C LEU A 271 -4.65 9.14 21.55
N LYS A 272 -4.42 10.30 22.20
CA LYS A 272 -3.56 11.37 21.69
C LYS A 272 -2.09 10.97 21.47
N GLU A 273 -1.62 9.93 22.18
CA GLU A 273 -0.26 9.42 22.10
C GLU A 273 -0.18 8.14 21.24
N ALA A 274 -1.33 7.61 20.87
CA ALA A 274 -1.39 6.38 20.10
C ALA A 274 -0.98 6.65 18.65
N SER A 275 0.13 6.02 18.23
CA SER A 275 0.60 6.10 16.85
C SER A 275 -0.47 5.61 15.88
N ASP A 276 -0.51 6.18 14.69
CA ASP A 276 -1.26 5.68 13.56
C ASP A 276 -0.98 4.19 13.28
N ILE A 277 -1.86 3.55 12.54
CA ILE A 277 -1.89 2.09 12.40
C ILE A 277 -1.03 1.65 11.22
N VAL A 278 -0.28 0.58 11.42
CA VAL A 278 0.41 -0.10 10.32
C VAL A 278 -0.66 -0.67 9.36
N PRO A 279 -0.59 -0.33 8.06
CA PRO A 279 -1.51 -0.91 7.07
C PRO A 279 -1.46 -2.44 7.10
N ASN A 280 -2.61 -3.08 7.04
CA ASN A 280 -2.73 -4.52 6.88
C ASN A 280 -2.77 -4.91 5.39
N THR A 281 -2.82 -6.21 5.10
CA THR A 281 -2.88 -6.75 3.73
C THR A 281 -4.29 -7.17 3.30
N TRP A 282 -5.30 -6.96 4.13
CA TRP A 282 -6.70 -7.17 3.79
C TRP A 282 -7.41 -5.82 3.65
N TRP A 283 -7.80 -5.47 2.43
CA TRP A 283 -8.47 -4.21 2.12
C TRP A 283 -9.90 -4.50 1.66
N ASN A 284 -10.84 -4.24 2.55
CA ASN A 284 -12.26 -4.37 2.25
C ASN A 284 -12.74 -3.24 1.33
N HIS A 285 -13.89 -3.43 0.71
CA HIS A 285 -14.49 -2.45 -0.19
C HIS A 285 -14.94 -1.18 0.55
N GLU A 286 -15.24 -1.26 1.84
CA GLU A 286 -15.67 -0.11 2.64
C GLU A 286 -14.53 0.89 2.84
N ASP A 287 -13.30 0.40 3.01
CA ASP A 287 -12.11 1.24 3.22
C ASP A 287 -11.46 1.69 1.90
N SER A 288 -11.51 0.87 0.86
CA SER A 288 -10.70 1.06 -0.36
C SER A 288 -11.52 1.19 -1.65
N GLY A 289 -12.86 1.23 -1.54
CA GLY A 289 -13.72 1.27 -2.72
C GLY A 289 -13.77 -0.05 -3.49
N HIS A 290 -14.65 -0.13 -4.47
CA HIS A 290 -14.86 -1.28 -5.33
C HIS A 290 -15.14 -0.85 -6.78
N THR A 291 -15.17 -1.81 -7.71
CA THR A 291 -15.30 -1.55 -9.15
C THR A 291 -16.57 -0.79 -9.54
N ASP A 292 -17.72 -1.07 -8.89
CA ASP A 292 -18.98 -0.37 -9.22
C ASP A 292 -18.97 1.09 -8.75
N GLU A 293 -18.26 1.40 -7.65
CA GLU A 293 -18.03 2.77 -7.20
C GLU A 293 -17.20 3.52 -8.23
N ALA A 294 -16.08 2.94 -8.67
CA ALA A 294 -15.23 3.53 -9.71
C ALA A 294 -16.01 3.86 -10.99
N LYS A 295 -16.90 2.96 -11.45
CA LYS A 295 -17.77 3.23 -12.60
C LYS A 295 -18.70 4.41 -12.35
N LYS A 296 -19.28 4.53 -11.15
CA LYS A 296 -20.14 5.65 -10.79
C LYS A 296 -19.37 6.97 -10.77
N GLU A 297 -18.14 6.99 -10.23
CA GLU A 297 -17.24 8.15 -10.28
C GLU A 297 -17.04 8.62 -11.72
N MET A 298 -16.69 7.69 -12.62
CA MET A 298 -16.50 7.99 -14.05
C MET A 298 -17.77 8.47 -14.74
N HIS A 299 -18.93 7.85 -14.44
CA HIS A 299 -20.19 8.27 -15.03
C HIS A 299 -20.60 9.70 -14.61
N VAL A 300 -20.27 10.10 -13.39
CA VAL A 300 -20.51 11.48 -12.90
C VAL A 300 -19.64 12.48 -13.65
N LEU A 301 -18.39 12.14 -13.93
CA LEU A 301 -17.43 13.05 -14.56
C LEU A 301 -17.61 13.14 -16.09
N PHE A 302 -17.86 12.02 -16.76
CA PHE A 302 -17.80 11.94 -18.23
C PHE A 302 -19.10 11.51 -18.89
N GLY A 303 -20.13 11.12 -18.11
CA GLY A 303 -21.34 10.48 -18.63
C GLY A 303 -21.11 9.01 -18.98
N LYS A 304 -22.22 8.25 -19.12
CA LYS A 304 -22.15 6.79 -19.34
C LYS A 304 -21.48 6.37 -20.66
N GLU A 305 -21.70 7.15 -21.71
CA GLU A 305 -21.24 6.83 -23.08
C GLU A 305 -19.73 7.06 -23.27
N LYS A 306 -19.11 7.90 -22.46
CA LYS A 306 -17.69 8.27 -22.55
C LYS A 306 -16.86 7.76 -21.39
N ALA A 307 -17.46 7.02 -20.47
CA ALA A 307 -16.79 6.50 -19.31
C ALA A 307 -15.86 5.34 -19.69
N PHE A 308 -14.67 5.30 -19.10
CA PHE A 308 -13.74 4.18 -19.23
C PHE A 308 -14.32 2.92 -18.57
N ASP A 309 -14.16 1.76 -19.20
CA ASP A 309 -14.88 0.54 -18.82
C ASP A 309 -14.45 -0.06 -17.48
N THR A 310 -13.17 0.01 -17.15
CA THR A 310 -12.57 -0.67 -15.99
C THR A 310 -11.74 0.26 -15.11
N PRO A 311 -12.34 1.38 -14.61
CA PRO A 311 -11.60 2.31 -13.76
C PRO A 311 -11.31 1.69 -12.39
N LYS A 312 -10.25 2.18 -11.73
CA LYS A 312 -10.01 1.93 -10.31
C LYS A 312 -10.64 3.04 -9.47
N PRO A 313 -11.20 2.73 -8.28
CA PRO A 313 -11.83 3.75 -7.44
C PRO A 313 -10.78 4.70 -6.86
N GLU A 314 -11.12 5.98 -6.75
CA GLU A 314 -10.22 6.99 -6.18
C GLU A 314 -9.77 6.62 -4.76
N ARG A 315 -10.65 6.01 -3.94
CA ARG A 315 -10.31 5.58 -2.58
C ARG A 315 -9.18 4.55 -2.52
N LEU A 316 -9.08 3.66 -3.53
CA LEU A 316 -7.97 2.71 -3.62
C LEU A 316 -6.65 3.45 -3.81
N LEU A 317 -6.61 4.35 -4.81
CA LEU A 317 -5.42 5.12 -5.14
C LEU A 317 -5.03 6.06 -3.99
N HIS A 318 -6.01 6.71 -3.37
CA HIS A 318 -5.81 7.54 -2.19
C HIS A 318 -5.12 6.76 -1.07
N ARG A 319 -5.61 5.54 -0.75
CA ARG A 319 -5.01 4.68 0.27
C ARG A 319 -3.57 4.28 -0.07
N ILE A 320 -3.29 3.90 -1.33
CA ILE A 320 -1.95 3.56 -1.79
C ILE A 320 -1.01 4.76 -1.66
N LEU A 321 -1.40 5.91 -2.21
CA LEU A 321 -0.59 7.12 -2.19
C LEU A 321 -0.39 7.66 -0.76
N GLN A 322 -1.40 7.56 0.10
CA GLN A 322 -1.28 7.94 1.51
C GLN A 322 -0.22 7.10 2.23
N ILE A 323 -0.13 5.80 1.95
CA ILE A 323 0.89 4.91 2.54
C ILE A 323 2.28 5.19 1.95
N ALA A 324 2.36 5.37 0.63
CA ALA A 324 3.61 5.32 -0.12
C ALA A 324 4.30 6.67 -0.28
N THR A 325 3.58 7.79 -0.09
CA THR A 325 4.06 9.13 -0.48
C THR A 325 3.70 10.22 0.52
N ASN A 326 4.43 11.33 0.44
CA ASN A 326 4.12 12.61 1.08
C ASN A 326 3.83 13.68 0.00
N PRO A 327 3.30 14.87 0.36
CA PRO A 327 3.18 15.99 -0.58
C PRO A 327 4.51 16.26 -1.31
N ASN A 328 4.42 16.62 -2.59
CA ASN A 328 5.53 16.83 -3.51
C ASN A 328 6.35 15.58 -3.91
N ASP A 329 6.00 14.39 -3.44
CA ASP A 329 6.62 13.16 -3.94
C ASP A 329 6.16 12.84 -5.37
N LEU A 330 7.07 12.30 -6.19
CA LEU A 330 6.80 11.92 -7.56
C LEU A 330 6.10 10.57 -7.64
N VAL A 331 4.94 10.55 -8.30
CA VAL A 331 4.13 9.36 -8.59
C VAL A 331 4.16 9.09 -10.10
N LEU A 332 4.25 7.81 -10.48
CA LEU A 332 4.22 7.39 -11.87
C LEU A 332 3.21 6.27 -12.07
N ASP A 333 2.42 6.38 -13.15
CA ASP A 333 1.55 5.32 -13.67
C ASP A 333 1.81 5.17 -15.18
N SER A 334 2.27 4.00 -15.59
CA SER A 334 2.53 3.70 -17.01
C SER A 334 1.40 2.93 -17.70
N PHE A 335 0.30 2.65 -16.99
CA PHE A 335 -0.91 2.04 -17.51
C PHE A 335 -2.11 2.89 -17.09
N ALA A 336 -2.08 4.17 -17.48
CA ALA A 336 -2.93 5.23 -16.91
C ALA A 336 -4.44 4.97 -17.00
N GLY A 337 -4.91 4.20 -18.00
CA GLY A 337 -6.32 3.83 -18.15
C GLY A 337 -7.24 5.04 -18.07
N SER A 338 -8.07 5.10 -17.03
CA SER A 338 -8.96 6.23 -16.77
C SER A 338 -8.27 7.50 -16.24
N GLY A 339 -6.97 7.45 -15.94
CA GLY A 339 -6.23 8.57 -15.34
C GLY A 339 -6.47 8.76 -13.85
N THR A 340 -7.10 7.80 -13.17
CA THR A 340 -7.44 7.92 -11.73
C THR A 340 -6.22 8.16 -10.86
N THR A 341 -5.09 7.51 -11.16
CA THR A 341 -3.83 7.72 -10.42
C THR A 341 -3.38 9.18 -10.46
N GLY A 342 -3.36 9.78 -11.64
CA GLY A 342 -3.00 11.20 -11.81
C GLY A 342 -3.97 12.14 -11.11
N ALA A 343 -5.30 11.87 -11.23
CA ALA A 343 -6.32 12.67 -10.56
C ALA A 343 -6.16 12.65 -9.03
N VAL A 344 -5.94 11.47 -8.44
CA VAL A 344 -5.76 11.34 -6.98
C VAL A 344 -4.43 11.94 -6.54
N ALA A 345 -3.33 11.72 -7.28
CA ALA A 345 -2.04 12.32 -6.99
C ALA A 345 -2.14 13.86 -6.96
N HIS A 346 -2.79 14.46 -7.96
CA HIS A 346 -3.02 15.90 -8.02
C HIS A 346 -3.85 16.40 -6.81
N LYS A 347 -4.96 15.73 -6.48
CA LYS A 347 -5.80 16.08 -5.31
C LYS A 347 -5.04 16.01 -3.98
N MET A 348 -4.02 15.16 -3.89
CA MET A 348 -3.21 14.96 -2.70
C MET A 348 -1.93 15.81 -2.68
N GLY A 349 -1.67 16.65 -3.69
CA GLY A 349 -0.46 17.47 -3.80
C GLY A 349 0.80 16.65 -4.13
N ARG A 350 0.66 15.64 -5.00
CA ARG A 350 1.76 14.82 -5.52
C ARG A 350 1.98 15.16 -6.98
#